data_6a719c1946e4dba7acd03ce2eb31247c
#
_entry.id   6a719c1946e4dba7acd03ce2eb31247c
#
_cell.length_a   1.000
_cell.length_b   1.000
_cell.length_c   1.000
_cell.angle_alpha   90.00
_cell.angle_beta   90.00
_cell.angle_gamma   90.00
#
_symmetry.space_group_name_H-M   'P 1'
#
loop_
_entity.id
_entity.type
_entity.pdbx_description
1 polymer ?
#
loop_
_entity_poly.entity_id
_entity_poly.type
_entity_poly.pdbx_seq_one_letter_code
_entity_poly.pdbx_strand_id
1 'polypeptide(L)'
;RNFFRAGGASGTIAKAMSAYDKDFSDAIYGIEEDRRYVTEDRLKRMLHHEVDLMEDRLSRKKHPNKLFFSYANTVATIDFSKKFKGHGWVGIRFQLDPLEDFNEIVLHLRFKETDARLQQETLGVLGVNLIYGAFYLNDNPKELLKSFYDNLHKDQLEIDMINFSGPRFMYVDNRLMSLQLVKNNMTTAVMFGPDGNNLLPAQVLYKKNILALRGSFRPVTKVNMDMFERSKELFFNEKKVDPENSQIIFEITLSNLRAEGEINERDFLDRAELLCSLGQNVMITNFQEYFKLVEYFSEFTKARMGLAMGVYNLIQIFDEKYYRHLSGGILESFGKLFYRDLKVYMYPYKDEEKKEFITSENLKVHPRMKELYKFFKNNGKLIDISDFDQEIFHIFSRKVLKMIINKEEGWQEMLPEGVAETIVKKRLFGYSKTRKKT
;
A
#
# COMPACT_ATOMS: atom_id res chain seq x y z
N ARG A 1 13.27 17.20 -23.16
CA ARG A 1 12.61 17.91 -24.26
C ARG A 1 11.94 19.22 -23.78
N ASN A 2 11.16 19.19 -22.68
CA ASN A 2 10.42 20.36 -22.18
C ASN A 2 11.35 21.51 -21.76
N PHE A 3 12.46 21.24 -21.07
CA PHE A 3 13.47 22.26 -20.74
C PHE A 3 14.06 22.94 -21.99
N PHE A 4 14.37 22.17 -23.04
CA PHE A 4 14.92 22.74 -24.27
C PHE A 4 13.90 23.59 -25.03
N ARG A 5 12.60 23.28 -24.93
CA ARG A 5 11.53 24.11 -25.50
C ARG A 5 11.35 25.43 -24.78
N ALA A 6 11.53 25.46 -23.45
CA ALA A 6 11.43 26.66 -22.66
C ALA A 6 12.58 27.66 -22.91
N GLY A 7 13.72 27.19 -23.44
CA GLY A 7 14.95 27.99 -23.59
C GLY A 7 15.73 28.11 -22.30
N GLY A 8 16.95 28.69 -22.36
CA GLY A 8 17.81 28.90 -21.21
C GLY A 8 18.41 27.63 -20.56
N ALA A 9 18.25 26.48 -21.21
CA ALA A 9 18.65 25.19 -20.63
C ALA A 9 20.18 25.01 -20.47
N SER A 10 21.00 25.79 -21.19
CA SER A 10 22.48 25.62 -21.22
C SER A 10 23.16 25.84 -19.86
N GLY A 11 22.55 26.60 -18.97
CA GLY A 11 23.04 26.80 -17.60
C GLY A 11 22.55 25.78 -16.59
N THR A 12 21.54 24.96 -16.96
CA THR A 12 20.83 24.05 -16.05
C THR A 12 21.03 22.59 -16.40
N ILE A 13 21.01 22.24 -17.70
CA ILE A 13 21.10 20.86 -18.18
C ILE A 13 22.49 20.64 -18.79
N ALA A 14 23.34 19.93 -18.08
CA ALA A 14 24.69 19.58 -18.55
C ALA A 14 24.62 18.51 -19.67
N LYS A 15 23.75 17.51 -19.52
CA LYS A 15 23.63 16.36 -20.45
C LYS A 15 22.18 15.86 -20.44
N ALA A 16 21.73 15.40 -21.60
CA ALA A 16 20.51 14.61 -21.73
C ALA A 16 20.78 13.43 -22.67
N MET A 17 20.41 12.22 -22.26
CA MET A 17 20.68 11.00 -22.98
C MET A 17 19.49 10.04 -22.87
N SER A 18 19.29 9.23 -23.92
CA SER A 18 18.41 8.06 -23.92
C SER A 18 19.26 6.83 -24.23
N ALA A 19 19.46 5.98 -23.24
CA ALA A 19 20.07 4.66 -23.40
C ALA A 19 18.96 3.65 -23.76
N TYR A 20 18.54 3.65 -25.03
CA TYR A 20 17.40 2.87 -25.49
C TYR A 20 17.77 1.42 -25.80
N ASP A 21 18.97 1.22 -26.35
CA ASP A 21 19.54 -0.09 -26.61
C ASP A 21 20.03 -0.74 -25.30
N LYS A 22 19.73 -2.04 -25.12
CA LYS A 22 20.05 -2.76 -23.90
C LYS A 22 21.55 -2.93 -23.70
N ASP A 23 22.27 -3.31 -24.73
CA ASP A 23 23.73 -3.55 -24.66
C ASP A 23 24.46 -2.23 -24.38
N PHE A 24 24.00 -1.14 -25.01
CA PHE A 24 24.52 0.19 -24.74
C PHE A 24 24.18 0.66 -23.29
N SER A 25 22.98 0.36 -22.83
CA SER A 25 22.58 0.67 -21.45
C SER A 25 23.39 -0.15 -20.44
N ASP A 26 23.68 -1.41 -20.72
CA ASP A 26 24.50 -2.28 -19.88
C ASP A 26 25.96 -1.84 -19.84
N ALA A 27 26.48 -1.36 -20.96
CA ALA A 27 27.84 -0.81 -21.01
C ALA A 27 28.03 0.45 -20.14
N ILE A 28 26.96 1.21 -19.90
CA ILE A 28 26.98 2.44 -19.07
C ILE A 28 26.66 2.13 -17.60
N TYR A 29 25.56 1.40 -17.36
CA TYR A 29 24.99 1.26 -16.01
C TYR A 29 25.19 -0.14 -15.41
N GLY A 30 25.90 -1.05 -16.10
CA GLY A 30 26.10 -2.43 -15.69
C GLY A 30 24.99 -3.38 -16.14
N ILE A 31 25.29 -4.67 -16.11
CA ILE A 31 24.40 -5.74 -16.57
C ILE A 31 23.36 -6.04 -15.47
N GLU A 32 22.12 -6.34 -15.89
CA GLU A 32 21.09 -6.89 -15.04
C GLU A 32 21.09 -8.42 -15.13
N GLU A 33 21.44 -9.10 -14.06
CA GLU A 33 21.53 -10.57 -14.01
C GLU A 33 20.20 -11.25 -14.38
N ASP A 34 19.08 -10.70 -13.94
CA ASP A 34 17.73 -11.20 -14.23
C ASP A 34 17.12 -10.60 -15.51
N ARG A 35 17.86 -9.76 -16.22
CA ARG A 35 17.45 -9.02 -17.43
C ARG A 35 16.21 -8.13 -17.22
N ARG A 36 15.96 -7.69 -15.99
CA ARG A 36 14.88 -6.76 -15.65
C ARG A 36 15.42 -5.35 -15.52
N TYR A 37 15.16 -4.54 -16.52
CA TYR A 37 15.67 -3.16 -16.62
C TYR A 37 14.74 -2.13 -15.96
N VAL A 38 13.47 -2.47 -15.72
CA VAL A 38 12.49 -1.57 -15.10
C VAL A 38 12.41 -1.90 -13.62
N THR A 39 13.44 -1.52 -12.87
CA THR A 39 13.58 -1.78 -11.42
C THR A 39 14.04 -0.52 -10.70
N GLU A 40 13.78 -0.47 -9.38
CA GLU A 40 14.27 0.61 -8.52
C GLU A 40 15.80 0.64 -8.48
N ASP A 41 16.44 -0.52 -8.38
CA ASP A 41 17.91 -0.62 -8.34
C ASP A 41 18.55 -0.09 -9.62
N ARG A 42 17.94 -0.39 -10.78
CA ARG A 42 18.40 0.18 -12.06
C ARG A 42 18.28 1.69 -12.06
N LEU A 43 17.16 2.23 -11.62
CA LEU A 43 16.96 3.68 -11.50
C LEU A 43 18.04 4.30 -10.60
N LYS A 44 18.26 3.75 -9.41
CA LYS A 44 19.26 4.27 -8.45
C LYS A 44 20.65 4.25 -9.04
N ARG A 45 21.06 3.15 -9.71
CA ARG A 45 22.36 3.09 -10.40
C ARG A 45 22.50 4.18 -11.47
N MET A 46 21.43 4.43 -12.24
CA MET A 46 21.44 5.51 -13.24
C MET A 46 21.62 6.87 -12.57
N LEU A 47 20.89 7.17 -11.49
CA LEU A 47 20.97 8.42 -10.75
C LEU A 47 22.38 8.65 -10.19
N HIS A 48 22.97 7.65 -9.57
CA HIS A 48 24.31 7.72 -8.98
C HIS A 48 25.37 7.90 -10.06
N HIS A 49 25.36 7.06 -11.10
CA HIS A 49 26.31 7.15 -12.20
C HIS A 49 26.34 8.54 -12.84
N GLU A 50 25.17 9.16 -13.07
CA GLU A 50 25.10 10.48 -13.70
C GLU A 50 25.62 11.59 -12.79
N VAL A 51 25.45 11.47 -11.46
CA VAL A 51 26.05 12.39 -10.48
C VAL A 51 27.57 12.23 -10.46
N ASP A 52 28.07 11.01 -10.33
CA ASP A 52 29.50 10.71 -10.28
C ASP A 52 30.20 11.24 -11.54
N LEU A 53 29.60 11.02 -12.71
CA LEU A 53 30.10 11.55 -13.98
C LEU A 53 30.16 13.09 -14.00
N MET A 54 29.17 13.76 -13.40
CA MET A 54 29.19 15.24 -13.30
C MET A 54 30.28 15.71 -12.34
N GLU A 55 30.48 15.07 -11.20
CA GLU A 55 31.52 15.42 -10.22
C GLU A 55 32.92 15.23 -10.81
N ASP A 56 33.13 14.17 -11.59
CA ASP A 56 34.40 13.94 -12.29
C ASP A 56 34.69 15.00 -13.34
N ARG A 57 33.69 15.41 -14.11
CA ARG A 57 33.86 16.36 -15.23
C ARG A 57 33.85 17.82 -14.79
N LEU A 58 33.01 18.12 -13.80
CA LEU A 58 32.82 19.49 -13.26
C LEU A 58 33.39 19.61 -11.86
N SER A 59 34.64 19.22 -11.67
CA SER A 59 35.34 19.21 -10.37
C SER A 59 34.87 20.31 -9.39
N ARG A 60 34.56 19.94 -8.17
CA ARG A 60 34.21 20.85 -7.06
C ARG A 60 35.22 21.96 -6.83
N LYS A 61 36.51 21.68 -7.06
CA LYS A 61 37.59 22.70 -6.98
C LYS A 61 37.41 23.84 -7.96
N LYS A 62 36.91 23.58 -9.14
CA LYS A 62 36.62 24.57 -10.20
C LYS A 62 35.26 25.22 -10.07
N HIS A 63 34.30 24.51 -9.47
CA HIS A 63 32.90 24.92 -9.35
C HIS A 63 32.35 24.71 -7.93
N PRO A 64 32.91 25.40 -6.91
CA PRO A 64 32.59 25.13 -5.52
C PRO A 64 31.13 25.45 -5.14
N ASN A 65 30.49 26.36 -5.87
CA ASN A 65 29.14 26.82 -5.58
C ASN A 65 28.05 26.16 -6.49
N LYS A 66 28.42 25.24 -7.39
CA LYS A 66 27.43 24.59 -8.23
C LYS A 66 26.66 23.51 -7.49
N LEU A 67 25.35 23.51 -7.63
CA LEU A 67 24.47 22.42 -7.21
C LEU A 67 24.40 21.40 -8.36
N PHE A 68 24.45 20.12 -8.02
CA PHE A 68 24.29 19.04 -8.99
C PHE A 68 22.97 18.34 -8.76
N PHE A 69 22.37 17.88 -9.86
CA PHE A 69 21.26 16.95 -9.83
C PHE A 69 21.32 16.00 -11.03
N SER A 70 20.80 14.81 -10.84
CA SER A 70 20.48 13.86 -11.90
C SER A 70 19.00 13.53 -11.84
N TYR A 71 18.38 13.43 -13.00
CA TYR A 71 17.03 12.90 -13.18
C TYR A 71 17.13 11.68 -14.09
N ALA A 72 16.54 10.58 -13.70
CA ALA A 72 16.51 9.38 -14.49
C ALA A 72 15.11 8.75 -14.48
N ASN A 73 14.84 7.95 -15.50
CA ASN A 73 13.70 7.06 -15.53
C ASN A 73 14.04 5.76 -16.27
N THR A 74 13.46 4.66 -15.83
CA THR A 74 13.47 3.38 -16.51
C THR A 74 12.03 2.90 -16.63
N VAL A 75 11.52 2.81 -17.86
CA VAL A 75 10.09 2.70 -18.15
C VAL A 75 9.86 1.70 -19.27
N ALA A 76 8.87 0.83 -19.10
CA ALA A 76 8.24 0.08 -20.16
C ALA A 76 6.91 0.73 -20.51
N THR A 77 6.76 1.23 -21.72
CA THR A 77 5.49 1.74 -22.23
C THR A 77 4.57 0.58 -22.64
N ILE A 78 3.30 0.90 -22.92
CA ILE A 78 2.35 -0.09 -23.43
C ILE A 78 2.89 -0.77 -24.70
N ASP A 79 2.71 -2.08 -24.78
CA ASP A 79 3.11 -2.86 -25.96
C ASP A 79 2.11 -2.70 -27.12
N PHE A 80 2.52 -3.09 -28.31
CA PHE A 80 1.68 -3.02 -29.50
C PHE A 80 0.38 -3.83 -29.37
N SER A 81 0.42 -4.94 -28.64
CA SER A 81 -0.76 -5.79 -28.38
C SER A 81 -1.72 -5.22 -27.34
N LYS A 82 -1.34 -4.13 -26.65
CA LYS A 82 -2.06 -3.49 -25.55
C LYS A 82 -2.41 -4.42 -24.39
N LYS A 83 -1.72 -5.56 -24.29
CA LYS A 83 -1.90 -6.54 -23.22
C LYS A 83 -1.11 -6.19 -21.98
N PHE A 84 0.01 -5.51 -22.16
CA PHE A 84 0.89 -5.05 -21.10
C PHE A 84 0.61 -3.58 -20.80
N LYS A 85 0.28 -3.28 -19.55
CA LYS A 85 0.14 -1.90 -19.08
C LYS A 85 1.54 -1.32 -18.82
N GLY A 86 1.83 -0.14 -19.37
CA GLY A 86 3.09 0.54 -19.14
C GLY A 86 3.30 0.89 -17.66
N HIS A 87 4.53 0.75 -17.20
CA HIS A 87 4.94 1.15 -15.84
C HIS A 87 6.43 1.54 -15.82
N GLY A 88 6.85 2.17 -14.75
CA GLY A 88 8.27 2.49 -14.61
C GLY A 88 8.65 3.14 -13.32
N TRP A 89 9.95 3.32 -13.17
CA TRP A 89 10.59 4.01 -12.07
C TRP A 89 11.13 5.34 -12.54
N VAL A 90 10.92 6.37 -11.75
CA VAL A 90 11.35 7.74 -12.01
C VAL A 90 11.98 8.29 -10.75
N GLY A 91 13.07 9.03 -10.87
CA GLY A 91 13.71 9.62 -9.71
C GLY A 91 14.56 10.83 -10.03
N ILE A 92 14.85 11.53 -8.96
CA ILE A 92 15.80 12.64 -8.94
C ILE A 92 16.74 12.48 -7.74
N ARG A 93 18.04 12.70 -7.98
CA ARG A 93 19.07 12.82 -6.97
C ARG A 93 19.65 14.24 -7.06
N PHE A 94 19.63 15.02 -6.00
CA PHE A 94 19.90 16.46 -6.04
C PHE A 94 20.48 17.01 -4.74
N GLN A 95 21.13 18.14 -4.85
CA GLN A 95 21.67 18.93 -3.73
C GLN A 95 20.96 20.27 -3.62
N LEU A 96 20.84 20.79 -2.40
CA LEU A 96 20.38 22.15 -2.10
C LEU A 96 21.51 23.01 -1.55
N ASP A 97 22.59 22.38 -1.11
CA ASP A 97 23.86 23.02 -0.75
C ASP A 97 25.01 22.23 -1.38
N PRO A 98 26.06 22.89 -1.93
CA PRO A 98 27.20 22.21 -2.57
C PRO A 98 27.99 21.29 -1.65
N LEU A 99 27.92 21.49 -0.33
CA LEU A 99 28.62 20.71 0.68
C LEU A 99 27.72 19.67 1.36
N GLU A 100 26.45 19.63 1.01
CA GLU A 100 25.45 18.68 1.54
C GLU A 100 25.48 17.38 0.75
N ASP A 101 25.24 16.26 1.43
CA ASP A 101 24.96 14.99 0.80
C ASP A 101 23.70 15.08 -0.07
N PHE A 102 23.62 14.19 -1.06
CA PHE A 102 22.49 14.20 -2.00
C PHE A 102 21.18 13.75 -1.34
N ASN A 103 20.12 14.41 -1.77
CA ASN A 103 18.75 14.01 -1.50
C ASN A 103 18.19 13.23 -2.69
N GLU A 104 17.29 12.28 -2.43
CA GLU A 104 16.65 11.49 -3.47
C GLU A 104 15.14 11.47 -3.28
N ILE A 105 14.43 11.50 -4.41
CA ILE A 105 13.00 11.20 -4.51
C ILE A 105 12.86 10.14 -5.59
N VAL A 106 12.29 9.00 -5.23
CA VAL A 106 12.06 7.86 -6.10
C VAL A 106 10.56 7.56 -6.16
N LEU A 107 10.04 7.38 -7.36
CA LEU A 107 8.64 7.09 -7.63
C LEU A 107 8.54 5.82 -8.47
N HIS A 108 7.56 4.96 -8.17
CA HIS A 108 7.04 3.99 -9.13
C HIS A 108 5.71 4.49 -9.68
N LEU A 109 5.48 4.29 -10.97
CA LEU A 109 4.26 4.71 -11.65
C LEU A 109 3.72 3.64 -12.59
N ARG A 110 2.41 3.68 -12.80
CA ARG A 110 1.67 2.87 -13.77
C ARG A 110 0.93 3.81 -14.71
N PHE A 111 1.09 3.63 -16.02
CA PHE A 111 0.32 4.40 -16.98
C PHE A 111 -1.10 3.86 -17.14
N LYS A 112 -2.06 4.76 -17.20
CA LYS A 112 -3.47 4.44 -17.48
C LYS A 112 -3.83 4.69 -18.95
N GLU A 113 -3.06 5.54 -19.65
CA GLU A 113 -3.19 5.80 -21.07
C GLU A 113 -2.88 4.54 -21.90
N THR A 114 -3.55 4.41 -23.04
CA THR A 114 -3.44 3.27 -23.95
C THR A 114 -2.67 3.59 -25.24
N ASP A 115 -1.85 4.63 -25.21
CA ASP A 115 -1.00 5.08 -26.30
C ASP A 115 0.41 5.39 -25.80
N ALA A 116 1.45 4.79 -26.42
CA ALA A 116 2.83 4.92 -25.97
C ALA A 116 3.36 6.35 -26.09
N ARG A 117 2.89 7.15 -27.06
CA ARG A 117 3.30 8.56 -27.22
C ARG A 117 2.73 9.40 -26.09
N LEU A 118 1.45 9.21 -25.75
CA LEU A 118 0.83 9.90 -24.61
C LEU A 118 1.53 9.54 -23.30
N GLN A 119 1.86 8.27 -23.09
CA GLN A 119 2.64 7.84 -21.91
C GLN A 119 4.00 8.54 -21.82
N GLN A 120 4.70 8.75 -22.97
CA GLN A 120 5.96 9.50 -22.99
C GLN A 120 5.75 11.00 -22.71
N GLU A 121 4.68 11.59 -23.21
CA GLU A 121 4.33 13.00 -22.96
C GLU A 121 4.00 13.20 -21.47
N THR A 122 3.17 12.35 -20.88
CA THR A 122 2.84 12.31 -19.44
C THR A 122 4.11 12.17 -18.59
N LEU A 123 5.00 11.24 -18.92
CA LEU A 123 6.28 11.07 -18.25
C LEU A 123 7.15 12.34 -18.32
N GLY A 124 7.12 13.03 -19.45
CA GLY A 124 7.86 14.28 -19.65
C GLY A 124 7.34 15.42 -18.76
N VAL A 125 6.02 15.52 -18.55
CA VAL A 125 5.42 16.50 -17.64
C VAL A 125 5.74 16.15 -16.19
N LEU A 126 5.53 14.88 -15.79
CA LEU A 126 5.88 14.39 -14.44
C LEU A 126 7.35 14.66 -14.10
N GLY A 127 8.27 14.45 -15.06
CA GLY A 127 9.68 14.71 -14.86
C GLY A 127 9.99 16.18 -14.56
N VAL A 128 9.31 17.12 -15.22
CA VAL A 128 9.43 18.56 -14.92
C VAL A 128 8.87 18.86 -13.54
N ASN A 129 7.70 18.33 -13.21
CA ASN A 129 7.06 18.52 -11.90
C ASN A 129 7.94 18.00 -10.77
N LEU A 130 8.56 16.81 -10.95
CA LEU A 130 9.46 16.23 -9.97
C LEU A 130 10.70 17.10 -9.75
N ILE A 131 11.33 17.60 -10.83
CA ILE A 131 12.49 18.49 -10.73
C ILE A 131 12.10 19.80 -10.06
N TYR A 132 10.99 20.41 -10.47
CA TYR A 132 10.50 21.65 -9.85
C TYR A 132 10.19 21.46 -8.36
N GLY A 133 9.44 20.41 -8.03
CA GLY A 133 9.09 20.10 -6.64
C GLY A 133 10.30 19.86 -5.76
N ALA A 134 11.33 19.15 -6.25
CA ALA A 134 12.58 18.88 -5.53
C ALA A 134 13.31 20.16 -5.12
N PHE A 135 13.34 21.18 -5.98
CA PHE A 135 14.05 22.42 -5.69
C PHE A 135 13.21 23.48 -4.98
N TYR A 136 11.89 23.53 -5.21
CA TYR A 136 11.05 24.63 -4.74
C TYR A 136 10.02 24.25 -3.67
N LEU A 137 9.74 22.95 -3.48
CA LEU A 137 8.73 22.45 -2.54
C LEU A 137 9.30 21.43 -1.54
N ASN A 138 10.62 21.26 -1.47
CA ASN A 138 11.25 20.25 -0.61
C ASN A 138 10.97 20.44 0.89
N ASP A 139 10.71 21.66 1.35
CA ASP A 139 10.35 21.96 2.74
C ASP A 139 8.93 21.48 3.11
N ASN A 140 8.08 21.19 2.13
CA ASN A 140 6.73 20.68 2.33
C ASN A 140 6.47 19.45 1.47
N PRO A 141 6.87 18.24 1.91
CA PRO A 141 6.72 17.01 1.14
C PRO A 141 5.29 16.68 0.69
N LYS A 142 4.27 17.15 1.44
CA LYS A 142 2.86 16.95 1.06
C LYS A 142 2.46 17.80 -0.14
N GLU A 143 2.90 19.06 -0.19
CA GLU A 143 2.67 19.92 -1.35
C GLU A 143 3.52 19.48 -2.54
N LEU A 144 4.78 19.09 -2.31
CA LEU A 144 5.64 18.50 -3.32
C LEU A 144 4.97 17.28 -3.98
N LEU A 145 4.39 16.38 -3.17
CA LEU A 145 3.66 15.22 -3.68
C LEU A 145 2.46 15.62 -4.54
N LYS A 146 1.69 16.62 -4.14
CA LYS A 146 0.54 17.11 -4.94
C LYS A 146 0.99 17.70 -6.27
N SER A 147 2.11 18.41 -6.29
CA SER A 147 2.64 19.07 -7.50
C SER A 147 3.05 18.08 -8.61
N PHE A 148 3.22 16.79 -8.30
CA PHE A 148 3.48 15.78 -9.34
C PHE A 148 2.36 15.71 -10.39
N TYR A 149 1.14 16.09 -10.03
CA TYR A 149 0.00 16.12 -10.95
C TYR A 149 -0.28 17.51 -11.56
N ASP A 150 0.62 18.47 -11.41
CA ASP A 150 0.47 19.76 -12.09
C ASP A 150 0.45 19.54 -13.61
N ASN A 151 -0.61 20.02 -14.27
CA ASN A 151 -0.90 19.77 -15.68
C ASN A 151 -1.03 18.30 -16.08
N LEU A 152 -1.36 17.41 -15.13
CA LEU A 152 -1.66 16.01 -15.35
C LEU A 152 -3.01 15.64 -14.72
N HIS A 153 -3.69 14.65 -15.31
CA HIS A 153 -4.92 14.07 -14.80
C HIS A 153 -4.68 12.69 -14.17
N LYS A 154 -5.53 12.31 -13.20
CA LYS A 154 -5.44 11.03 -12.50
C LYS A 154 -5.79 9.80 -13.34
N ASP A 155 -6.33 10.02 -14.53
CA ASP A 155 -6.61 9.01 -15.55
C ASP A 155 -5.45 8.79 -16.52
N GLN A 156 -4.38 9.60 -16.45
CA GLN A 156 -3.18 9.43 -17.25
C GLN A 156 -2.16 8.49 -16.59
N LEU A 157 -1.95 8.65 -15.29
CA LEU A 157 -1.00 7.84 -14.53
C LEU A 157 -1.47 7.60 -13.09
N GLU A 158 -0.87 6.60 -12.47
CA GLU A 158 -0.96 6.27 -11.05
C GLU A 158 0.43 6.25 -10.45
N ILE A 159 0.62 6.89 -9.28
CA ILE A 159 1.85 6.79 -8.50
C ILE A 159 1.55 5.88 -7.33
N ASP A 160 2.04 4.64 -7.35
CA ASP A 160 1.73 3.60 -6.38
C ASP A 160 2.87 3.31 -5.40
N MET A 161 4.02 3.99 -5.56
CA MET A 161 5.11 3.98 -4.59
C MET A 161 5.88 5.30 -4.61
N ILE A 162 6.30 5.75 -3.43
CA ILE A 162 7.15 6.93 -3.24
C ILE A 162 8.15 6.68 -2.13
N ASN A 163 9.37 7.16 -2.31
CA ASN A 163 10.40 7.15 -1.29
C ASN A 163 11.20 8.45 -1.32
N PHE A 164 11.33 9.07 -0.14
CA PHE A 164 12.18 10.23 0.11
C PHE A 164 13.37 9.79 0.95
N SER A 165 14.57 10.22 0.59
CA SER A 165 15.78 9.96 1.37
C SER A 165 16.79 11.11 1.24
N GLY A 166 17.77 11.15 2.16
CA GLY A 166 18.77 12.17 2.21
C GLY A 166 18.55 13.20 3.32
N PRO A 167 19.52 14.13 3.53
CA PRO A 167 19.55 15.04 4.67
C PRO A 167 18.28 15.88 4.84
N ARG A 168 17.72 16.38 3.73
CA ARG A 168 16.51 17.23 3.75
C ARG A 168 15.24 16.47 4.07
N PHE A 169 15.26 15.15 3.94
CA PHE A 169 14.09 14.30 4.16
C PHE A 169 14.19 13.37 5.37
N MET A 170 15.20 13.55 6.25
CA MET A 170 15.36 12.72 7.45
C MET A 170 14.15 12.74 8.39
N TYR A 171 13.34 13.81 8.35
CA TYR A 171 12.12 13.95 9.15
C TYR A 171 10.87 13.36 8.45
N VAL A 172 10.99 12.94 7.20
CA VAL A 172 9.86 12.44 6.41
C VAL A 172 9.65 10.96 6.71
N ASP A 173 8.45 10.62 7.17
CA ASP A 173 8.03 9.23 7.24
C ASP A 173 7.41 8.81 5.90
N ASN A 174 8.08 7.92 5.18
CA ASN A 174 7.65 7.44 3.87
C ASN A 174 6.30 6.72 3.90
N ARG A 175 5.90 6.16 5.05
CA ARG A 175 4.55 5.56 5.23
C ARG A 175 3.46 6.64 5.21
N LEU A 176 3.74 7.82 5.81
CA LEU A 176 2.82 8.96 5.69
C LEU A 176 2.71 9.47 4.27
N MET A 177 3.81 9.51 3.53
CA MET A 177 3.77 9.93 2.12
C MET A 177 2.97 8.92 1.28
N SER A 178 3.12 7.64 1.52
CA SER A 178 2.30 6.59 0.90
C SER A 178 0.81 6.71 1.26
N LEU A 179 0.48 7.03 2.52
CA LEU A 179 -0.90 7.35 2.92
C LEU A 179 -1.43 8.56 2.12
N GLN A 180 -0.61 9.61 1.91
CA GLN A 180 -1.03 10.76 1.10
C GLN A 180 -1.32 10.38 -0.36
N LEU A 181 -0.60 9.42 -0.95
CA LEU A 181 -0.94 8.90 -2.29
C LEU A 181 -2.38 8.40 -2.34
N VAL A 182 -2.80 7.57 -1.36
CA VAL A 182 -4.16 7.03 -1.31
C VAL A 182 -5.19 8.12 -0.96
N LYS A 183 -4.88 9.02 -0.01
CA LYS A 183 -5.77 10.13 0.38
C LYS A 183 -6.05 11.10 -0.77
N ASN A 184 -5.06 11.35 -1.61
CA ASN A 184 -5.19 12.24 -2.76
C ASN A 184 -5.66 11.51 -4.04
N ASN A 185 -6.04 10.23 -3.95
CA ASN A 185 -6.43 9.38 -5.09
C ASN A 185 -5.37 9.32 -6.22
N MET A 186 -4.09 9.36 -5.86
CA MET A 186 -2.97 9.15 -6.78
C MET A 186 -2.74 7.66 -7.04
N THR A 187 -3.12 6.82 -6.06
CA THR A 187 -3.26 5.37 -6.16
C THR A 187 -4.47 4.90 -5.36
N THR A 188 -4.83 3.63 -5.52
CA THR A 188 -5.92 3.00 -4.76
C THR A 188 -5.42 2.17 -3.57
N ALA A 189 -4.14 1.77 -3.57
CA ALA A 189 -3.55 0.94 -2.55
C ALA A 189 -2.04 1.17 -2.42
N VAL A 190 -1.52 1.08 -1.18
CA VAL A 190 -0.09 1.06 -0.85
C VAL A 190 0.19 -0.05 0.15
N MET A 191 1.44 -0.54 0.20
CA MET A 191 1.84 -1.62 1.10
C MET A 191 3.10 -1.29 1.88
N PHE A 192 3.21 -1.88 3.08
CA PHE A 192 4.39 -1.82 3.95
C PHE A 192 4.78 -3.23 4.37
N GLY A 193 6.08 -3.49 4.42
CA GLY A 193 6.64 -4.73 4.93
C GLY A 193 6.76 -4.77 6.46
N PRO A 194 7.17 -5.91 7.02
CA PRO A 194 7.42 -6.06 8.45
C PRO A 194 8.47 -5.10 9.00
N ASP A 195 9.40 -4.67 8.17
CA ASP A 195 10.44 -3.67 8.48
C ASP A 195 9.92 -2.22 8.42
N GLY A 196 8.65 -2.01 8.06
CA GLY A 196 8.02 -0.70 7.89
C GLY A 196 8.38 0.00 6.57
N ASN A 197 9.17 -0.63 5.70
CA ASN A 197 9.50 -0.08 4.39
C ASN A 197 8.34 -0.21 3.40
N ASN A 198 8.27 0.73 2.47
CA ASN A 198 7.30 0.68 1.37
C ASN A 198 7.57 -0.53 0.48
N LEU A 199 6.51 -1.24 0.12
CA LEU A 199 6.54 -2.37 -0.80
C LEU A 199 5.73 -2.05 -2.05
N LEU A 200 6.24 -2.44 -3.21
CA LEU A 200 5.49 -2.34 -4.45
C LEU A 200 4.47 -3.49 -4.54
N PRO A 201 3.15 -3.23 -4.53
CA PRO A 201 2.14 -4.29 -4.54
C PRO A 201 2.29 -5.26 -5.70
N ALA A 202 2.65 -4.77 -6.89
CA ALA A 202 2.86 -5.59 -8.08
C ALA A 202 3.97 -6.65 -7.91
N GLN A 203 5.01 -6.38 -7.11
CA GLN A 203 6.08 -7.35 -6.84
C GLN A 203 5.66 -8.37 -5.79
N VAL A 204 5.01 -7.90 -4.72
CA VAL A 204 4.63 -8.74 -3.57
C VAL A 204 3.51 -9.72 -3.93
N LEU A 205 2.53 -9.28 -4.73
CA LEU A 205 1.31 -10.04 -5.04
C LEU A 205 1.40 -10.89 -6.30
N TYR A 206 2.46 -10.71 -7.12
CA TYR A 206 2.56 -11.37 -8.42
C TYR A 206 2.57 -12.89 -8.32
N LYS A 207 1.54 -13.52 -8.90
CA LYS A 207 1.32 -14.98 -8.91
C LYS A 207 1.24 -15.65 -7.54
N LYS A 208 0.98 -14.89 -6.47
CA LYS A 208 0.86 -15.41 -5.10
C LYS A 208 -0.56 -15.89 -4.79
N ASN A 209 -0.66 -16.89 -3.91
CA ASN A 209 -1.89 -17.10 -3.14
C ASN A 209 -2.01 -15.96 -2.13
N ILE A 210 -3.20 -15.42 -1.91
CA ILE A 210 -3.38 -14.24 -1.05
C ILE A 210 -4.44 -14.54 0.00
N LEU A 211 -4.11 -14.35 1.27
CA LEU A 211 -5.05 -14.29 2.39
C LEU A 211 -5.08 -12.85 2.92
N ALA A 212 -6.24 -12.21 2.89
CA ALA A 212 -6.39 -10.85 3.39
C ALA A 212 -7.33 -10.79 4.60
N LEU A 213 -6.92 -10.02 5.60
CA LEU A 213 -7.70 -9.70 6.78
C LEU A 213 -7.97 -8.20 6.81
N ARG A 214 -9.25 -7.80 6.71
CA ARG A 214 -9.65 -6.39 6.82
C ARG A 214 -10.04 -6.05 8.24
N GLY A 215 -9.46 -4.97 8.78
CA GLY A 215 -9.79 -4.52 10.11
C GLY A 215 -9.33 -3.09 10.41
N SER A 216 -9.75 -2.56 11.57
CA SER A 216 -9.25 -1.27 12.05
C SER A 216 -7.93 -1.40 12.81
N PHE A 217 -7.67 -2.54 13.45
CA PHE A 217 -6.45 -2.88 14.23
C PHE A 217 -6.03 -1.74 15.18
N ARG A 218 -6.96 -1.26 15.99
CA ARG A 218 -6.79 -0.08 16.85
C ARG A 218 -7.08 -0.36 18.33
N PRO A 219 -6.16 -0.99 19.05
CA PRO A 219 -5.02 -1.78 18.58
C PRO A 219 -5.43 -3.16 18.04
N VAL A 220 -4.48 -3.91 17.51
CA VAL A 220 -4.63 -5.34 17.25
C VAL A 220 -4.79 -6.07 18.59
N THR A 221 -5.71 -7.04 18.66
CA THR A 221 -6.05 -7.78 19.89
C THR A 221 -5.86 -9.28 19.71
N LYS A 222 -5.94 -10.06 20.79
CA LYS A 222 -5.92 -11.53 20.74
C LYS A 222 -6.97 -12.09 19.78
N VAL A 223 -8.16 -11.51 19.72
CA VAL A 223 -9.23 -11.92 18.78
C VAL A 223 -8.78 -11.76 17.32
N ASN A 224 -8.09 -10.65 16.98
CA ASN A 224 -7.59 -10.46 15.63
C ASN A 224 -6.53 -11.50 15.25
N MET A 225 -5.65 -11.86 16.20
CA MET A 225 -4.60 -12.84 15.96
C MET A 225 -5.15 -14.27 15.93
N ASP A 226 -6.12 -14.61 16.77
CA ASP A 226 -6.77 -15.92 16.70
C ASP A 226 -7.50 -16.10 15.36
N MET A 227 -8.28 -15.07 14.93
CA MET A 227 -8.89 -15.07 13.58
C MET A 227 -7.82 -15.25 12.48
N PHE A 228 -6.70 -14.56 12.60
CA PHE A 228 -5.58 -14.65 11.66
C PHE A 228 -5.01 -16.06 11.60
N GLU A 229 -4.56 -16.61 12.73
CA GLU A 229 -3.90 -17.91 12.76
C GLU A 229 -4.83 -19.04 12.29
N ARG A 230 -6.10 -19.04 12.75
CA ARG A 230 -7.08 -20.05 12.33
C ARG A 230 -7.44 -19.95 10.85
N SER A 231 -7.62 -18.73 10.33
CA SER A 231 -7.88 -18.56 8.88
C SER A 231 -6.67 -18.93 8.03
N LYS A 232 -5.46 -18.64 8.48
CA LYS A 232 -4.19 -19.02 7.83
C LYS A 232 -4.05 -20.54 7.76
N GLU A 233 -4.31 -21.24 8.87
CA GLU A 233 -4.28 -22.70 8.92
C GLU A 233 -5.27 -23.31 7.93
N LEU A 234 -6.53 -22.87 7.93
CA LEU A 234 -7.54 -23.34 6.97
C LEU A 234 -7.15 -23.03 5.52
N PHE A 235 -6.62 -21.84 5.26
CA PHE A 235 -6.19 -21.44 3.93
C PHE A 235 -5.02 -22.27 3.42
N PHE A 236 -4.01 -22.52 4.25
CA PHE A 236 -2.83 -23.31 3.88
C PHE A 236 -3.14 -24.81 3.69
N ASN A 237 -4.19 -25.31 4.31
CA ASN A 237 -4.68 -26.68 4.13
C ASN A 237 -5.49 -26.86 2.81
N GLU A 238 -5.78 -25.78 2.07
CA GLU A 238 -6.46 -25.88 0.79
C GLU A 238 -5.55 -26.49 -0.28
N LYS A 239 -6.05 -27.50 -1.03
CA LYS A 239 -5.28 -28.24 -2.05
C LYS A 239 -4.60 -27.40 -3.12
N LYS A 240 -5.11 -26.18 -3.38
CA LYS A 240 -4.61 -25.27 -4.42
C LYS A 240 -3.74 -24.14 -3.84
N VAL A 241 -3.42 -24.18 -2.57
CA VAL A 241 -2.60 -23.19 -1.90
C VAL A 241 -1.22 -23.76 -1.66
N ASP A 242 -0.22 -23.03 -2.08
CA ASP A 242 1.18 -23.28 -1.77
C ASP A 242 1.59 -22.30 -0.68
N PRO A 243 1.84 -22.73 0.58
CA PRO A 243 2.22 -21.86 1.67
C PRO A 243 3.47 -21.01 1.39
N GLU A 244 4.48 -21.58 0.71
CA GLU A 244 5.72 -20.89 0.36
C GLU A 244 5.50 -19.82 -0.72
N ASN A 245 4.46 -19.99 -1.53
CA ASN A 245 4.06 -19.02 -2.55
C ASN A 245 2.81 -18.23 -2.14
N SER A 246 2.64 -17.95 -0.85
CA SER A 246 1.49 -17.24 -0.30
C SER A 246 1.87 -15.90 0.31
N GLN A 247 0.93 -14.94 0.27
CA GLN A 247 1.04 -13.66 0.93
C GLN A 247 -0.14 -13.45 1.86
N ILE A 248 0.16 -13.01 3.08
CA ILE A 248 -0.83 -12.61 4.07
C ILE A 248 -0.81 -11.10 4.18
N ILE A 249 -1.99 -10.49 4.13
CA ILE A 249 -2.16 -9.05 4.07
C ILE A 249 -3.11 -8.59 5.17
N PHE A 250 -2.65 -7.70 6.02
CA PHE A 250 -3.49 -6.95 6.95
C PHE A 250 -3.93 -5.65 6.27
N GLU A 251 -5.20 -5.54 5.94
CA GLU A 251 -5.74 -4.40 5.20
C GLU A 251 -6.47 -3.43 6.13
N ILE A 252 -6.09 -2.16 6.01
CA ILE A 252 -6.79 -1.03 6.66
C ILE A 252 -7.34 -0.12 5.55
N THR A 253 -8.64 0.11 5.52
CA THR A 253 -9.24 1.03 4.55
C THR A 253 -9.16 2.48 5.02
N LEU A 254 -9.21 3.45 4.11
CA LEU A 254 -9.39 4.86 4.48
C LEU A 254 -10.65 5.08 5.31
N SER A 255 -11.71 4.29 5.08
CA SER A 255 -12.93 4.33 5.90
C SER A 255 -12.67 3.90 7.34
N ASN A 256 -11.84 2.89 7.58
CA ASN A 256 -11.41 2.50 8.93
C ASN A 256 -10.61 3.61 9.63
N LEU A 257 -9.82 4.38 8.86
CA LEU A 257 -9.04 5.50 9.41
C LEU A 257 -9.92 6.73 9.71
N ARG A 258 -11.03 6.91 8.97
CA ARG A 258 -11.99 8.01 9.14
C ARG A 258 -13.12 7.72 10.14
N ALA A 259 -13.20 6.54 10.70
CA ALA A 259 -14.33 6.11 11.53
C ALA A 259 -14.66 7.04 12.72
N GLU A 260 -13.72 7.90 13.13
CA GLU A 260 -13.88 8.89 14.22
C GLU A 260 -13.65 10.34 13.71
N GLY A 261 -13.82 10.61 12.42
CA GLY A 261 -13.66 11.94 11.83
C GLY A 261 -12.53 12.02 10.80
N GLU A 262 -11.75 13.09 10.83
CA GLU A 262 -10.59 13.23 9.93
C GLU A 262 -9.50 12.21 10.25
N ILE A 263 -8.73 11.82 9.23
CA ILE A 263 -7.64 10.86 9.39
C ILE A 263 -6.56 11.45 10.29
N ASN A 264 -6.39 10.84 11.44
CA ASN A 264 -5.28 11.13 12.35
C ASN A 264 -4.03 10.37 11.88
N GLU A 265 -3.03 11.10 11.38
CA GLU A 265 -1.79 10.53 10.84
C GLU A 265 -0.98 9.79 11.90
N ARG A 266 -1.02 10.26 13.15
CA ARG A 266 -0.33 9.57 14.27
C ARG A 266 -1.00 8.22 14.56
N ASP A 267 -2.32 8.19 14.64
CA ASP A 267 -3.07 6.95 14.83
C ASP A 267 -2.84 5.94 13.69
N PHE A 268 -2.74 6.45 12.45
CA PHE A 268 -2.35 5.61 11.30
C PHE A 268 -0.97 4.97 11.50
N LEU A 269 0.04 5.79 11.84
CA LEU A 269 1.40 5.29 12.07
C LEU A 269 1.44 4.27 13.22
N ASP A 270 0.69 4.52 14.29
CA ASP A 270 0.63 3.63 15.44
C ASP A 270 0.08 2.23 15.03
N ARG A 271 -0.95 2.19 14.18
CA ARG A 271 -1.52 0.93 13.66
C ARG A 271 -0.54 0.21 12.72
N ALA A 272 0.05 0.94 11.75
CA ALA A 272 1.02 0.37 10.82
C ALA A 272 2.25 -0.15 11.55
N GLU A 273 2.80 0.64 12.47
CA GLU A 273 3.95 0.28 13.29
C GLU A 273 3.71 -1.01 14.08
N LEU A 274 2.52 -1.13 14.69
CA LEU A 274 2.18 -2.28 15.50
C LEU A 274 2.06 -3.56 14.65
N LEU A 275 1.37 -3.50 13.51
CA LEU A 275 1.21 -4.65 12.62
C LEU A 275 2.55 -5.07 11.98
N CYS A 276 3.36 -4.10 11.55
CA CYS A 276 4.70 -4.38 11.02
C CYS A 276 5.58 -5.06 12.10
N SER A 277 5.53 -4.58 13.35
CA SER A 277 6.28 -5.19 14.47
C SER A 277 5.88 -6.63 14.80
N LEU A 278 4.68 -7.05 14.37
CA LEU A 278 4.21 -8.44 14.44
C LEU A 278 4.61 -9.27 13.20
N GLY A 279 5.47 -8.74 12.34
CA GLY A 279 5.93 -9.44 11.15
C GLY A 279 4.92 -9.47 10.01
N GLN A 280 3.91 -8.58 10.01
CA GLN A 280 2.84 -8.61 9.02
C GLN A 280 3.04 -7.61 7.88
N ASN A 281 2.61 -8.00 6.66
CA ASN A 281 2.46 -7.06 5.56
C ASN A 281 1.17 -6.24 5.74
N VAL A 282 1.29 -4.93 5.69
CA VAL A 282 0.18 -4.00 5.88
C VAL A 282 -0.18 -3.34 4.56
N MET A 283 -1.48 -3.33 4.21
CA MET A 283 -1.98 -2.65 3.03
C MET A 283 -2.98 -1.56 3.43
N ILE A 284 -2.82 -0.37 2.86
CA ILE A 284 -3.78 0.72 3.01
C ILE A 284 -4.51 0.90 1.70
N THR A 285 -5.85 0.91 1.74
CA THR A 285 -6.68 1.01 0.54
C THR A 285 -7.77 2.07 0.66
N ASN A 286 -8.31 2.50 -0.48
CA ASN A 286 -9.54 3.27 -0.53
C ASN A 286 -10.77 2.40 -0.91
N PHE A 287 -10.66 1.08 -0.87
CA PHE A 287 -11.73 0.15 -1.23
C PHE A 287 -12.76 0.05 -0.11
N GLN A 288 -13.96 0.54 -0.34
CA GLN A 288 -15.07 0.37 0.62
C GLN A 288 -15.60 -1.06 0.57
N GLU A 289 -15.85 -1.58 -0.63
CA GLU A 289 -16.42 -2.88 -0.87
C GLU A 289 -15.33 -3.96 -1.07
N TYR A 290 -15.60 -5.16 -0.59
CA TYR A 290 -14.66 -6.29 -0.68
C TYR A 290 -14.38 -6.73 -2.13
N PHE A 291 -15.37 -6.61 -3.04
CA PHE A 291 -15.14 -7.00 -4.43
C PHE A 291 -14.04 -6.15 -5.10
N LYS A 292 -13.91 -4.87 -4.74
CA LYS A 292 -12.84 -3.99 -5.26
C LYS A 292 -11.45 -4.45 -4.83
N LEU A 293 -11.33 -4.94 -3.58
CA LEU A 293 -10.08 -5.53 -3.09
C LEU A 293 -9.71 -6.79 -3.90
N VAL A 294 -10.70 -7.66 -4.17
CA VAL A 294 -10.49 -8.88 -4.94
C VAL A 294 -10.19 -8.57 -6.42
N GLU A 295 -10.86 -7.58 -7.01
CA GLU A 295 -10.52 -7.09 -8.36
C GLU A 295 -9.07 -6.60 -8.42
N TYR A 296 -8.65 -5.81 -7.43
CA TYR A 296 -7.27 -5.32 -7.32
C TYR A 296 -6.26 -6.47 -7.24
N PHE A 297 -6.47 -7.45 -6.35
CA PHE A 297 -5.61 -8.63 -6.28
C PHE A 297 -5.58 -9.42 -7.59
N SER A 298 -6.72 -9.48 -8.28
CA SER A 298 -6.86 -10.21 -9.55
C SER A 298 -6.05 -9.61 -10.70
N GLU A 299 -5.56 -8.36 -10.57
CA GLU A 299 -4.61 -7.77 -11.51
C GLU A 299 -3.24 -8.47 -11.45
N PHE A 300 -2.87 -9.00 -10.28
CA PHE A 300 -1.53 -9.56 -10.02
C PHE A 300 -1.51 -11.09 -9.98
N THR A 301 -2.62 -11.73 -9.61
CA THR A 301 -2.67 -13.18 -9.45
C THR A 301 -3.96 -13.81 -9.97
N LYS A 302 -3.83 -15.07 -10.40
CA LYS A 302 -4.96 -15.97 -10.69
C LYS A 302 -5.03 -17.12 -9.68
N ALA A 303 -4.12 -17.15 -8.72
CA ALA A 303 -4.07 -18.16 -7.68
C ALA A 303 -5.23 -18.00 -6.69
N ARG A 304 -5.36 -18.95 -5.76
CA ARG A 304 -6.41 -18.93 -4.73
C ARG A 304 -6.28 -17.68 -3.86
N MET A 305 -7.43 -17.07 -3.55
CA MET A 305 -7.56 -15.97 -2.62
C MET A 305 -8.47 -16.34 -1.45
N GLY A 306 -8.15 -15.84 -0.26
CA GLY A 306 -8.94 -15.95 0.94
C GLY A 306 -9.22 -14.57 1.54
N LEU A 307 -10.42 -14.39 2.07
CA LEU A 307 -10.77 -13.25 2.92
C LEU A 307 -11.14 -13.76 4.30
N ALA A 308 -10.41 -13.36 5.32
CA ALA A 308 -10.78 -13.64 6.70
C ALA A 308 -11.55 -12.46 7.28
N MET A 309 -12.71 -12.72 7.88
CA MET A 309 -13.57 -11.68 8.42
C MET A 309 -14.49 -12.20 9.52
N GLY A 310 -14.90 -11.30 10.41
CA GLY A 310 -15.96 -11.59 11.36
C GLY A 310 -17.35 -11.66 10.69
N VAL A 311 -18.26 -12.38 11.31
CA VAL A 311 -19.63 -12.62 10.82
C VAL A 311 -20.41 -11.34 10.49
N TYR A 312 -20.18 -10.25 11.21
CA TYR A 312 -20.85 -8.97 10.92
C TYR A 312 -20.40 -8.33 9.60
N ASN A 313 -19.15 -8.53 9.20
CA ASN A 313 -18.67 -8.05 7.91
C ASN A 313 -19.34 -8.83 6.76
N LEU A 314 -19.62 -10.12 6.99
CA LEU A 314 -20.35 -10.91 5.99
C LEU A 314 -21.79 -10.41 5.81
N ILE A 315 -22.48 -10.01 6.88
CA ILE A 315 -23.82 -9.40 6.78
C ILE A 315 -23.80 -8.16 5.88
N GLN A 316 -22.76 -7.33 5.99
CA GLN A 316 -22.60 -6.14 5.14
C GLN A 316 -22.39 -6.49 3.68
N ILE A 317 -21.66 -7.58 3.38
CA ILE A 317 -21.49 -8.08 2.01
C ILE A 317 -22.84 -8.46 1.38
N PHE A 318 -23.80 -8.96 2.17
CA PHE A 318 -25.14 -9.33 1.72
C PHE A 318 -26.17 -8.19 1.82
N ASP A 319 -25.74 -6.95 2.09
CA ASP A 319 -26.64 -5.78 2.16
C ASP A 319 -26.64 -5.01 0.83
N GLU A 320 -27.76 -5.09 0.09
CA GLU A 320 -27.96 -4.47 -1.22
C GLU A 320 -27.67 -2.97 -1.27
N LYS A 321 -27.79 -2.27 -0.13
CA LYS A 321 -27.60 -0.81 -0.08
C LYS A 321 -26.20 -0.37 -0.52
N TYR A 322 -25.19 -1.22 -0.31
CA TYR A 322 -23.81 -0.93 -0.69
C TYR A 322 -23.54 -1.04 -2.20
N TYR A 323 -24.48 -1.63 -2.97
CA TYR A 323 -24.26 -1.94 -4.39
C TYR A 323 -25.24 -1.22 -5.33
N ARG A 324 -26.03 -0.25 -4.82
CA ARG A 324 -27.01 0.50 -5.63
C ARG A 324 -26.40 1.29 -6.76
N HIS A 325 -25.12 1.59 -6.68
CA HIS A 325 -24.36 2.30 -7.73
C HIS A 325 -23.93 1.39 -8.89
N LEU A 326 -24.02 0.08 -8.74
CA LEU A 326 -23.69 -0.90 -9.77
C LEU A 326 -24.92 -1.17 -10.63
N SER A 327 -24.73 -1.26 -11.96
CA SER A 327 -25.83 -1.54 -12.91
C SER A 327 -26.50 -2.89 -12.66
N GLY A 328 -25.73 -3.90 -12.29
CA GLY A 328 -26.22 -5.25 -11.91
C GLY A 328 -26.45 -5.40 -10.41
N GLY A 329 -26.32 -4.31 -9.62
CA GLY A 329 -26.53 -4.34 -8.17
C GLY A 329 -25.66 -5.35 -7.45
N ILE A 330 -26.24 -6.02 -6.45
CA ILE A 330 -25.53 -7.03 -5.64
C ILE A 330 -25.05 -8.23 -6.47
N LEU A 331 -25.74 -8.62 -7.52
CA LEU A 331 -25.35 -9.77 -8.37
C LEU A 331 -24.05 -9.45 -9.14
N GLU A 332 -23.91 -8.24 -9.64
CA GLU A 332 -22.66 -7.78 -10.25
C GLU A 332 -21.51 -7.82 -9.25
N SER A 333 -21.73 -7.29 -8.04
CA SER A 333 -20.76 -7.33 -6.95
C SER A 333 -20.32 -8.77 -6.62
N PHE A 334 -21.24 -9.70 -6.50
CA PHE A 334 -20.94 -11.10 -6.21
C PHE A 334 -20.26 -11.81 -7.38
N GLY A 335 -20.64 -11.48 -8.63
CA GLY A 335 -19.92 -11.94 -9.82
C GLY A 335 -18.45 -11.53 -9.79
N LYS A 336 -18.16 -10.28 -9.41
CA LYS A 336 -16.79 -9.76 -9.28
C LYS A 336 -16.06 -10.35 -8.07
N LEU A 337 -16.72 -10.45 -6.92
CA LEU A 337 -16.14 -10.99 -5.69
C LEU A 337 -15.73 -12.46 -5.84
N PHE A 338 -16.59 -13.29 -6.42
CA PHE A 338 -16.37 -14.74 -6.55
C PHE A 338 -15.92 -15.19 -7.95
N TYR A 339 -15.61 -14.24 -8.83
CA TYR A 339 -15.12 -14.52 -10.20
C TYR A 339 -13.84 -15.35 -10.20
N ARG A 340 -12.94 -15.11 -9.25
CA ARG A 340 -11.74 -15.91 -9.05
C ARG A 340 -11.99 -17.03 -8.05
N ASP A 341 -10.99 -17.85 -7.82
CA ASP A 341 -11.03 -18.91 -6.81
C ASP A 341 -10.91 -18.31 -5.41
N LEU A 342 -11.95 -17.58 -4.98
CA LEU A 342 -12.06 -16.93 -3.68
C LEU A 342 -12.84 -17.81 -2.70
N LYS A 343 -12.36 -17.84 -1.44
CA LYS A 343 -13.10 -18.33 -0.27
C LYS A 343 -13.12 -17.28 0.83
N VAL A 344 -14.18 -17.25 1.60
CA VAL A 344 -14.35 -16.38 2.78
C VAL A 344 -14.29 -17.27 4.02
N TYR A 345 -13.35 -16.97 4.91
CA TYR A 345 -13.17 -17.62 6.20
C TYR A 345 -13.84 -16.76 7.28
N MET A 346 -14.84 -17.32 7.90
CA MET A 346 -15.71 -16.59 8.82
C MET A 346 -15.36 -16.87 10.27
N TYR A 347 -14.93 -15.84 10.96
CA TYR A 347 -14.73 -15.88 12.40
C TYR A 347 -16.06 -15.64 13.12
N PRO A 348 -16.48 -16.51 14.05
CA PRO A 348 -17.77 -16.41 14.70
C PRO A 348 -17.88 -15.16 15.58
N TYR A 349 -19.09 -14.84 15.94
CA TYR A 349 -19.41 -13.80 16.93
C TYR A 349 -20.20 -14.40 18.07
N LYS A 350 -19.90 -14.04 19.31
CA LYS A 350 -20.63 -14.46 20.48
C LYS A 350 -21.78 -13.48 20.75
N ASP A 351 -23.00 -13.95 20.61
CA ASP A 351 -24.21 -13.20 21.02
C ASP A 351 -24.38 -13.33 22.52
N GLU A 352 -24.08 -12.28 23.28
CA GLU A 352 -24.11 -12.30 24.73
C GLU A 352 -25.54 -12.45 25.29
N GLU A 353 -26.57 -11.96 24.56
CA GLU A 353 -27.97 -12.05 24.98
C GLU A 353 -28.47 -13.50 24.85
N LYS A 354 -28.14 -14.17 23.75
CA LYS A 354 -28.55 -15.55 23.48
C LYS A 354 -27.58 -16.60 23.99
N LYS A 355 -26.39 -16.18 24.41
CA LYS A 355 -25.30 -17.06 24.84
C LYS A 355 -24.91 -18.11 23.78
N GLU A 356 -25.06 -17.77 22.49
CA GLU A 356 -24.74 -18.63 21.36
C GLU A 356 -23.69 -18.00 20.42
N PHE A 357 -22.96 -18.83 19.69
CA PHE A 357 -22.06 -18.37 18.63
C PHE A 357 -22.83 -18.25 17.32
N ILE A 358 -22.72 -17.10 16.69
CA ILE A 358 -23.24 -16.86 15.34
C ILE A 358 -22.17 -17.29 14.34
N THR A 359 -22.55 -18.25 13.49
CA THR A 359 -21.74 -18.82 12.42
C THR A 359 -22.49 -18.75 11.09
N SER A 360 -21.95 -19.35 10.02
CA SER A 360 -22.69 -19.44 8.75
C SER A 360 -23.98 -20.26 8.85
N GLU A 361 -24.13 -21.13 9.87
CA GLU A 361 -25.31 -22.00 10.03
C GLU A 361 -26.55 -21.23 10.52
N ASN A 362 -26.34 -20.33 11.49
CA ASN A 362 -27.45 -19.62 12.14
C ASN A 362 -27.49 -18.12 11.82
N LEU A 363 -26.59 -17.64 10.94
CA LEU A 363 -26.56 -16.25 10.50
C LEU A 363 -27.87 -15.85 9.81
N LYS A 364 -28.50 -14.79 10.29
CA LYS A 364 -29.72 -14.20 9.70
C LYS A 364 -29.33 -13.15 8.66
N VAL A 365 -29.45 -13.50 7.39
CA VAL A 365 -29.40 -12.56 6.27
C VAL A 365 -30.78 -12.05 5.92
N HIS A 366 -30.85 -10.91 5.22
CA HIS A 366 -32.14 -10.38 4.75
C HIS A 366 -32.92 -11.45 3.94
N PRO A 367 -34.26 -11.60 4.11
CA PRO A 367 -35.02 -12.67 3.48
C PRO A 367 -34.80 -12.80 1.96
N ARG A 368 -34.69 -11.65 1.25
CA ARG A 368 -34.40 -11.63 -0.20
C ARG A 368 -33.06 -12.24 -0.57
N MET A 369 -32.07 -12.23 0.34
CA MET A 369 -30.71 -12.72 0.10
C MET A 369 -30.53 -14.18 0.53
N LYS A 370 -31.55 -14.79 1.14
CA LYS A 370 -31.44 -16.13 1.74
C LYS A 370 -31.00 -17.19 0.76
N GLU A 371 -31.56 -17.22 -0.45
CA GLU A 371 -31.21 -18.24 -1.45
C GLU A 371 -29.83 -17.97 -2.05
N LEU A 372 -29.44 -16.72 -2.26
CA LEU A 372 -28.10 -16.36 -2.71
C LEU A 372 -27.06 -16.75 -1.65
N TYR A 373 -27.33 -16.50 -0.38
CA TYR A 373 -26.49 -16.92 0.73
C TYR A 373 -26.28 -18.43 0.76
N LYS A 374 -27.38 -19.20 0.67
CA LYS A 374 -27.33 -20.67 0.61
C LYS A 374 -26.51 -21.16 -0.58
N PHE A 375 -26.65 -20.52 -1.75
CA PHE A 375 -25.87 -20.86 -2.92
C PHE A 375 -24.37 -20.80 -2.63
N PHE A 376 -23.86 -19.70 -2.09
CA PHE A 376 -22.43 -19.55 -1.80
C PHE A 376 -21.96 -20.49 -0.69
N LYS A 377 -22.78 -20.70 0.34
CA LYS A 377 -22.49 -21.64 1.41
C LYS A 377 -22.38 -23.08 0.91
N ASN A 378 -23.39 -23.55 0.16
CA ASN A 378 -23.44 -24.93 -0.35
C ASN A 378 -22.35 -25.20 -1.39
N ASN A 379 -21.83 -24.18 -2.07
CA ASN A 379 -20.70 -24.27 -2.99
C ASN A 379 -19.34 -24.10 -2.30
N GLY A 380 -19.27 -24.14 -0.98
CA GLY A 380 -18.03 -24.09 -0.22
C GLY A 380 -17.24 -22.78 -0.38
N LYS A 381 -17.96 -21.66 -0.65
CA LYS A 381 -17.35 -20.33 -0.74
C LYS A 381 -17.27 -19.63 0.60
N LEU A 382 -18.11 -20.04 1.56
CA LEU A 382 -18.14 -19.57 2.94
C LEU A 382 -17.70 -20.72 3.85
N ILE A 383 -16.64 -20.52 4.59
CA ILE A 383 -16.01 -21.52 5.47
C ILE A 383 -16.04 -20.99 6.89
N ASP A 384 -16.66 -21.71 7.81
CA ASP A 384 -16.62 -21.35 9.23
C ASP A 384 -15.27 -21.70 9.83
N ILE A 385 -14.72 -20.80 10.63
CA ILE A 385 -13.61 -21.08 11.52
C ILE A 385 -14.21 -21.71 12.77
N SER A 386 -13.99 -23.01 12.95
CA SER A 386 -14.58 -23.81 14.04
C SER A 386 -13.67 -23.96 15.25
N ASP A 387 -12.36 -23.98 15.03
CA ASP A 387 -11.37 -24.05 16.09
C ASP A 387 -10.91 -22.64 16.47
N PHE A 388 -11.52 -22.05 17.48
CA PHE A 388 -11.28 -20.70 17.97
C PHE A 388 -11.25 -20.66 19.49
N ASP A 389 -10.55 -19.69 20.06
CA ASP A 389 -10.49 -19.50 21.51
C ASP A 389 -11.79 -18.82 22.01
N GLN A 390 -12.59 -19.57 22.79
CA GLN A 390 -13.86 -19.07 23.32
C GLN A 390 -13.71 -18.05 24.46
N GLU A 391 -12.57 -18.01 25.12
CA GLU A 391 -12.36 -17.16 26.28
C GLU A 391 -12.06 -15.71 25.92
N ILE A 392 -11.58 -15.45 24.69
CA ILE A 392 -11.18 -14.11 24.25
C ILE A 392 -12.31 -13.26 23.66
N PHE A 393 -13.52 -13.78 23.45
CA PHE A 393 -14.62 -13.06 22.78
C PHE A 393 -15.11 -11.82 23.50
N HIS A 394 -14.77 -11.64 24.77
CA HIS A 394 -15.03 -10.43 25.54
C HIS A 394 -14.10 -9.26 25.18
N ILE A 395 -13.08 -9.49 24.33
CA ILE A 395 -12.06 -8.52 23.96
C ILE A 395 -12.51 -7.73 22.73
N PHE A 396 -12.70 -6.43 22.90
CA PHE A 396 -13.05 -5.50 21.83
C PHE A 396 -11.97 -4.43 21.70
N SER A 397 -11.40 -4.25 20.51
CA SER A 397 -10.35 -3.23 20.25
C SER A 397 -10.69 -1.84 20.76
N ARG A 398 -11.97 -1.41 20.60
CA ARG A 398 -12.43 -0.11 21.10
C ARG A 398 -12.39 0.00 22.62
N LYS A 399 -12.68 -1.08 23.33
CA LYS A 399 -12.59 -1.13 24.80
C LYS A 399 -11.13 -1.05 25.21
N VAL A 400 -10.28 -1.86 24.59
CA VAL A 400 -8.81 -1.88 24.85
C VAL A 400 -8.22 -0.49 24.63
N LEU A 401 -8.57 0.17 23.52
CA LEU A 401 -8.09 1.53 23.24
C LEU A 401 -8.51 2.52 24.35
N LYS A 402 -9.76 2.47 24.80
CA LYS A 402 -10.22 3.32 25.91
C LYS A 402 -9.42 3.06 27.19
N MET A 403 -9.18 1.80 27.52
CA MET A 403 -8.37 1.42 28.69
C MET A 403 -6.94 1.97 28.58
N ILE A 404 -6.30 1.90 27.41
CA ILE A 404 -4.97 2.48 27.17
C ILE A 404 -4.97 4.00 27.38
N ILE A 405 -5.96 4.70 26.80
CA ILE A 405 -6.08 6.16 26.91
C ILE A 405 -6.37 6.60 28.34
N ASN A 406 -7.27 5.89 29.01
CA ASN A 406 -7.69 6.19 30.39
C ASN A 406 -6.70 5.66 31.46
N LYS A 407 -5.69 4.88 31.02
CA LYS A 407 -4.70 4.23 31.92
C LYS A 407 -5.33 3.27 32.92
N GLU A 408 -6.35 2.56 32.46
CA GLU A 408 -6.96 1.46 33.22
C GLU A 408 -6.00 0.26 33.22
N GLU A 409 -6.10 -0.61 34.19
CA GLU A 409 -5.29 -1.82 34.30
C GLU A 409 -5.92 -2.99 33.51
N GLY A 410 -5.11 -4.01 33.15
CA GLY A 410 -5.60 -5.26 32.54
C GLY A 410 -5.71 -5.26 31.01
N TRP A 411 -5.46 -4.15 30.31
CA TRP A 411 -5.49 -4.13 28.84
C TRP A 411 -4.37 -4.94 28.19
N GLN A 412 -3.25 -5.12 28.91
CA GLN A 412 -2.08 -5.88 28.43
C GLN A 412 -2.46 -7.33 28.13
N GLU A 413 -3.29 -7.94 28.99
CA GLU A 413 -3.74 -9.32 28.85
C GLU A 413 -4.66 -9.57 27.65
N MET A 414 -5.23 -8.50 27.10
CA MET A 414 -6.13 -8.52 25.94
C MET A 414 -5.38 -8.47 24.59
N LEU A 415 -4.06 -8.24 24.65
CA LEU A 415 -3.21 -8.07 23.47
C LEU A 415 -2.38 -9.31 23.20
N PRO A 416 -1.93 -9.51 21.95
CA PRO A 416 -0.93 -10.51 21.63
C PRO A 416 0.39 -10.25 22.36
N GLU A 417 1.20 -11.30 22.48
CA GLU A 417 2.53 -11.22 23.09
C GLU A 417 3.41 -10.15 22.42
N GLY A 418 4.17 -9.39 23.21
CA GLY A 418 5.05 -8.30 22.72
C GLY A 418 4.36 -7.02 22.30
N VAL A 419 3.03 -7.03 22.13
CA VAL A 419 2.27 -5.84 21.67
C VAL A 419 2.18 -4.79 22.77
N ALA A 420 1.94 -5.21 24.00
CA ALA A 420 1.85 -4.29 25.13
C ALA A 420 3.18 -3.54 25.35
N GLU A 421 4.30 -4.27 25.30
CA GLU A 421 5.65 -3.72 25.41
C GLU A 421 5.93 -2.71 24.29
N THR A 422 5.53 -3.03 23.07
CA THR A 422 5.67 -2.14 21.91
C THR A 422 4.87 -0.85 22.08
N ILE A 423 3.62 -0.94 22.54
CA ILE A 423 2.78 0.23 22.83
C ILE A 423 3.43 1.11 23.89
N VAL A 424 3.91 0.53 24.98
CA VAL A 424 4.57 1.26 26.07
C VAL A 424 5.88 1.90 25.62
N LYS A 425 6.74 1.12 24.95
CA LYS A 425 8.07 1.58 24.49
C LYS A 425 7.96 2.70 23.47
N LYS A 426 7.08 2.57 22.48
CA LYS A 426 6.90 3.54 21.38
C LYS A 426 5.83 4.59 21.66
N ARG A 427 5.13 4.51 22.80
CA ARG A 427 4.05 5.41 23.22
C ARG A 427 2.93 5.49 22.17
N LEU A 428 2.51 4.34 21.66
CA LEU A 428 1.48 4.25 20.64
C LEU A 428 0.08 4.52 21.24
N PHE A 429 -0.88 4.88 20.40
CA PHE A 429 -2.28 5.10 20.75
C PHE A 429 -2.52 6.09 21.90
N GLY A 430 -1.63 7.08 22.03
CA GLY A 430 -1.73 8.07 23.08
C GLY A 430 -1.31 7.58 24.48
N TYR A 431 -0.67 6.41 24.56
CA TYR A 431 -0.13 5.90 25.82
C TYR A 431 0.84 6.90 26.47
N SER A 432 0.66 7.17 27.75
CA SER A 432 1.52 8.07 28.53
C SER A 432 1.75 7.49 29.92
N LYS A 433 3.00 7.48 30.40
CA LYS A 433 3.38 6.98 31.74
C LYS A 433 2.85 7.84 32.88
N THR A 434 2.59 9.12 32.66
CA THR A 434 2.13 10.05 33.71
C THR A 434 0.61 10.05 33.80
N ARG A 435 0.04 9.80 34.98
CA ARG A 435 -1.39 10.10 35.23
C ARG A 435 -1.59 11.60 34.97
N LYS A 436 -2.53 11.98 34.09
CA LYS A 436 -3.05 13.35 34.12
C LYS A 436 -3.62 13.55 35.52
N LYS A 437 -3.08 14.47 36.30
CA LYS A 437 -3.76 14.97 37.50
C LYS A 437 -5.04 15.61 36.99
N THR A 438 -6.16 14.99 37.29
CA THR A 438 -7.50 15.59 37.22
C THR A 438 -7.57 16.79 38.14
#